data_6a1fddd349900deded10b8be5c0e64c7
#
_entry.id   6a1fddd349900deded10b8be5c0e64c7
#
_cell.length_a   1.000
_cell.length_b   1.000
_cell.length_c   1.000
_cell.angle_alpha   90.00
_cell.angle_beta   90.00
_cell.angle_gamma   90.00
#
_symmetry.space_group_name_H-M   'P 1'
#
loop_
_entity.id
_entity.type
_entity.pdbx_description
1 polymer ?
#
loop_
_entity_poly.entity_id
_entity_poly.type
_entity_poly.pdbx_seq_one_letter_code
_entity_poly.pdbx_strand_id
1 'polypeptide(L)'
;MLGTGEAADEIMTDLSTYMGQAFEDICVQFLKRKAKAKELPFVPAEMGKWWGNNPAIRAQDDVDILAYNRKRTEALFCECKFTNRPMPMEEYEDLVIATKAFPEAIRKHLIFISKSGYAEAVQRRAAEEGAVLYTIDDLFRI
;
A
#
# COMPACT_ATOMS: atom_id res chain seq x y z
N MET A 1 6.33 -39.54 10.23
CA MET A 1 6.30 -38.95 8.87
C MET A 1 5.29 -37.79 8.81
N LEU A 2 5.72 -36.65 8.39
CA LEU A 2 4.81 -35.51 8.22
C LEU A 2 3.77 -35.87 7.15
N GLY A 3 2.50 -35.53 7.42
CA GLY A 3 1.46 -35.67 6.42
C GLY A 3 1.73 -34.73 5.24
N THR A 4 1.38 -35.17 4.03
CA THR A 4 1.58 -34.36 2.83
C THR A 4 0.87 -33.03 2.89
N GLY A 5 -0.29 -32.92 3.58
CA GLY A 5 -1.02 -31.70 3.76
C GLY A 5 -0.26 -30.65 4.57
N GLU A 6 0.40 -31.09 5.66
CA GLU A 6 1.16 -30.18 6.52
C GLU A 6 2.37 -29.58 5.80
N ALA A 7 3.11 -30.37 5.05
CA ALA A 7 4.25 -29.92 4.27
C ALA A 7 3.79 -28.99 3.14
N ALA A 8 2.66 -29.29 2.48
CA ALA A 8 2.10 -28.45 1.44
C ALA A 8 1.67 -27.09 1.98
N ASP A 9 1.06 -27.05 3.18
CA ASP A 9 0.63 -25.81 3.81
C ASP A 9 1.82 -24.89 4.15
N GLU A 10 2.93 -25.46 4.65
CA GLU A 10 4.15 -24.71 4.92
C GLU A 10 4.73 -24.09 3.64
N ILE A 11 4.82 -24.88 2.57
CA ILE A 11 5.33 -24.42 1.27
C ILE A 11 4.46 -23.28 0.72
N MET A 12 3.14 -23.44 0.78
CA MET A 12 2.22 -22.42 0.30
C MET A 12 2.31 -21.14 1.10
N THR A 13 2.49 -21.22 2.43
CA THR A 13 2.65 -20.05 3.29
C THR A 13 3.94 -19.30 2.95
N ASP A 14 5.07 -19.99 2.80
CA ASP A 14 6.35 -19.39 2.45
C ASP A 14 6.30 -18.77 1.07
N LEU A 15 5.69 -19.43 0.10
CA LEU A 15 5.54 -18.91 -1.26
C LEU A 15 4.66 -17.67 -1.28
N SER A 16 3.55 -17.67 -0.53
CA SER A 16 2.65 -16.52 -0.42
C SER A 16 3.37 -15.31 0.18
N THR A 17 4.17 -15.51 1.24
CA THR A 17 4.97 -14.45 1.85
C THR A 17 5.98 -13.89 0.86
N TYR A 18 6.69 -14.78 0.14
CA TYR A 18 7.66 -14.38 -0.87
C TYR A 18 6.99 -13.55 -1.98
N MET A 19 5.85 -14.00 -2.48
CA MET A 19 5.12 -13.29 -3.54
C MET A 19 4.62 -11.94 -3.08
N GLY A 20 4.18 -11.82 -1.82
CA GLY A 20 3.78 -10.55 -1.24
C GLY A 20 4.91 -9.54 -1.19
N GLN A 21 6.10 -9.97 -0.78
CA GLN A 21 7.28 -9.11 -0.75
C GLN A 21 7.72 -8.71 -2.16
N ALA A 22 7.70 -9.66 -3.10
CA ALA A 22 8.02 -9.37 -4.49
C ALA A 22 7.06 -8.35 -5.08
N PHE A 23 5.78 -8.45 -4.74
CA PHE A 23 4.77 -7.49 -5.20
C PHE A 23 5.03 -6.10 -4.62
N GLU A 24 5.37 -6.00 -3.34
CA GLU A 24 5.73 -4.70 -2.73
C GLU A 24 6.92 -4.07 -3.44
N ASP A 25 7.94 -4.84 -3.77
CA ASP A 25 9.11 -4.34 -4.51
C ASP A 25 8.72 -3.82 -5.89
N ILE A 26 7.85 -4.54 -6.58
CA ILE A 26 7.31 -4.10 -7.87
C ILE A 26 6.55 -2.78 -7.71
N CYS A 27 5.75 -2.65 -6.67
CA CYS A 27 5.00 -1.43 -6.38
C CYS A 27 5.93 -0.24 -6.12
N VAL A 28 7.03 -0.45 -5.38
CA VAL A 28 8.03 0.60 -5.16
C VAL A 28 8.62 1.07 -6.49
N GLN A 29 9.00 0.13 -7.36
CA GLN A 29 9.55 0.47 -8.68
C GLN A 29 8.53 1.21 -9.54
N PHE A 30 7.27 0.80 -9.49
CA PHE A 30 6.18 1.48 -10.17
C PHE A 30 6.04 2.93 -9.71
N LEU A 31 6.02 3.17 -8.40
CA LEU A 31 5.90 4.53 -7.87
C LEU A 31 7.13 5.38 -8.21
N LYS A 32 8.31 4.79 -8.23
CA LYS A 32 9.53 5.48 -8.66
C LYS A 32 9.44 5.92 -10.13
N ARG A 33 8.88 5.05 -10.99
CA ARG A 33 8.65 5.43 -12.41
C ARG A 33 7.62 6.56 -12.52
N LYS A 34 6.55 6.50 -11.74
CA LYS A 34 5.55 7.58 -11.68
C LYS A 34 6.18 8.90 -11.22
N ALA A 35 7.08 8.81 -10.23
CA ALA A 35 7.80 9.99 -9.75
C ALA A 35 8.66 10.63 -10.84
N LYS A 36 9.38 9.83 -11.60
CA LYS A 36 10.20 10.30 -12.72
C LYS A 36 9.35 10.95 -13.81
N ALA A 37 8.17 10.41 -14.06
CA ALA A 37 7.23 10.94 -15.04
C ALA A 37 6.45 12.16 -14.51
N LYS A 38 6.67 12.55 -13.25
CA LYS A 38 5.98 13.65 -12.56
C LYS A 38 4.46 13.43 -12.50
N GLU A 39 4.06 12.17 -12.28
CA GLU A 39 2.66 11.76 -12.20
C GLU A 39 2.20 11.51 -10.76
N LEU A 40 3.05 11.79 -9.77
CA LEU A 40 2.67 11.76 -8.36
C LEU A 40 2.26 13.16 -7.89
N PRO A 41 1.51 13.26 -6.77
CA PRO A 41 1.06 14.56 -6.25
C PRO A 41 2.18 15.53 -5.91
N PHE A 42 3.37 15.04 -5.65
CA PHE A 42 4.57 15.83 -5.36
C PHE A 42 5.81 15.06 -5.79
N VAL A 43 6.96 15.73 -5.79
CA VAL A 43 8.24 15.09 -6.07
C VAL A 43 8.77 14.46 -4.78
N PRO A 44 8.81 13.14 -4.66
CA PRO A 44 9.30 12.49 -3.45
C PRO A 44 10.81 12.63 -3.29
N ALA A 45 11.24 12.97 -2.09
CA ALA A 45 12.65 13.00 -1.72
C ALA A 45 13.07 11.71 -1.00
N GLU A 46 12.11 11.07 -0.34
CA GLU A 46 12.32 9.81 0.38
C GLU A 46 11.14 8.88 0.10
N MET A 47 11.41 7.59 -0.03
CA MET A 47 10.39 6.56 -0.25
C MET A 47 10.85 5.25 0.37
N GLY A 48 9.99 4.63 1.17
CA GLY A 48 10.29 3.34 1.78
C GLY A 48 9.19 2.86 2.70
N LYS A 49 9.39 1.71 3.31
CA LYS A 49 8.47 1.14 4.28
C LYS A 49 8.57 1.91 5.60
N TRP A 50 7.42 2.09 6.25
CA TRP A 50 7.37 2.69 7.58
C TRP A 50 6.70 1.73 8.57
N TRP A 51 7.23 1.71 9.79
CA TRP A 51 6.57 1.07 10.93
C TRP A 51 6.87 1.89 12.18
N GLY A 52 5.92 1.89 13.11
CA GLY A 52 6.07 2.65 14.34
C GLY A 52 4.82 2.62 15.18
N ASN A 53 4.84 3.37 16.28
CA ASN A 53 3.69 3.46 17.16
C ASN A 53 2.62 4.37 16.57
N ASN A 54 1.38 3.90 16.61
CA ASN A 54 0.22 4.71 16.22
C ASN A 54 -0.64 4.99 17.46
N PRO A 55 -0.62 6.22 17.98
CA PRO A 55 -1.41 6.56 19.19
C PRO A 55 -2.92 6.38 19.00
N ALA A 56 -3.41 6.49 17.77
CA ALA A 56 -4.84 6.33 17.50
C ALA A 56 -5.36 4.94 17.82
N ILE A 57 -4.51 3.92 17.71
CA ILE A 57 -4.87 2.53 18.02
C ILE A 57 -4.09 1.98 19.22
N ARG A 58 -3.21 2.79 19.82
CA ARG A 58 -2.33 2.41 20.95
C ARG A 58 -1.54 1.13 20.67
N ALA A 59 -1.03 0.99 19.45
CA ALA A 59 -0.31 -0.20 19.00
C ALA A 59 0.66 0.15 17.88
N GLN A 60 1.53 -0.80 17.56
CA GLN A 60 2.38 -0.70 16.39
C GLN A 60 1.53 -0.75 15.12
N ASP A 61 1.95 0.00 14.11
CA ASP A 61 1.30 0.04 12.82
C ASP A 61 2.37 0.12 11.73
N ASP A 62 1.98 -0.05 10.49
CA ASP A 62 2.91 0.03 9.37
C ASP A 62 2.24 0.59 8.13
N VAL A 63 3.06 1.06 7.19
CA VAL A 63 2.65 1.50 5.87
C VAL A 63 3.61 0.86 4.87
N ASP A 64 3.07 0.18 3.87
CA ASP A 64 3.89 -0.55 2.90
C ASP A 64 4.86 0.37 2.19
N ILE A 65 4.39 1.52 1.72
CA ILE A 65 5.26 2.52 1.09
C ILE A 65 4.84 3.90 1.59
N LEU A 66 5.78 4.59 2.21
CA LEU A 66 5.63 5.98 2.64
C LEU A 66 6.62 6.84 1.86
N ALA A 67 6.15 7.96 1.35
CA ALA A 67 7.02 8.91 0.67
C ALA A 67 6.76 10.31 1.18
N TYR A 68 7.83 11.10 1.31
CA TYR A 68 7.77 12.49 1.70
C TYR A 68 8.34 13.38 0.61
N ASN A 69 7.82 14.59 0.49
CA ASN A 69 8.50 15.64 -0.24
C ASN A 69 9.70 16.16 0.60
N ARG A 70 10.56 16.96 -0.02
CA ARG A 70 11.79 17.43 0.63
C ARG A 70 11.52 18.21 1.91
N LYS A 71 10.49 19.02 1.94
CA LYS A 71 10.14 19.87 3.09
C LYS A 71 9.32 19.12 4.14
N ARG A 72 8.92 17.89 3.87
CA ARG A 72 8.05 17.08 4.72
C ARG A 72 6.71 17.78 5.04
N THR A 73 6.19 18.49 4.09
CA THR A 73 4.87 19.12 4.17
C THR A 73 3.77 18.26 3.55
N GLU A 74 4.17 17.30 2.71
CA GLU A 74 3.26 16.35 2.07
C GLU A 74 3.82 14.95 2.21
N ALA A 75 2.93 13.99 2.37
CA ALA A 75 3.26 12.57 2.46
C ALA A 75 2.30 11.75 1.61
N LEU A 76 2.84 10.69 1.02
CA LEU A 76 2.09 9.71 0.25
C LEU A 76 2.13 8.40 1.01
N PHE A 77 0.94 7.81 1.23
CA PHE A 77 0.78 6.53 1.92
C PHE A 77 0.23 5.53 0.91
N CYS A 78 0.93 4.42 0.73
CA CYS A 78 0.54 3.41 -0.23
C CYS A 78 0.40 2.04 0.44
N GLU A 79 -0.74 1.39 0.18
CA GLU A 79 -0.99 0.01 0.59
C GLU A 79 -0.98 -0.89 -0.63
N CYS A 80 -0.24 -1.99 -0.54
CA CYS A 80 -0.09 -2.97 -1.62
C CYS A 80 -0.74 -4.28 -1.22
N LYS A 81 -1.66 -4.80 -2.04
CA LYS A 81 -2.36 -6.07 -1.77
C LYS A 81 -2.22 -7.05 -2.92
N PHE A 82 -1.60 -8.18 -2.63
CA PHE A 82 -1.43 -9.27 -3.58
C PHE A 82 -2.31 -10.44 -3.13
N THR A 83 -3.62 -10.31 -3.37
CA THR A 83 -4.63 -11.29 -3.00
C THR A 83 -5.52 -11.62 -4.19
N ASN A 84 -6.26 -12.74 -4.11
CA ASN A 84 -7.14 -13.18 -5.19
C ASN A 84 -8.56 -12.63 -5.09
N ARG A 85 -8.77 -11.68 -4.19
CA ARG A 85 -10.07 -11.03 -4.03
C ARG A 85 -9.93 -9.51 -4.09
N PRO A 86 -10.98 -8.77 -4.48
CA PRO A 86 -10.94 -7.32 -4.46
C PRO A 86 -10.66 -6.78 -3.05
N MET A 87 -9.93 -5.67 -2.97
CA MET A 87 -9.62 -5.03 -1.68
C MET A 87 -10.92 -4.55 -1.02
N PRO A 88 -11.22 -5.01 0.22
CA PRO A 88 -12.43 -4.57 0.92
C PRO A 88 -12.23 -3.23 1.62
N MET A 89 -13.35 -2.61 2.01
CA MET A 89 -13.35 -1.31 2.71
C MET A 89 -12.51 -1.34 3.99
N GLU A 90 -12.51 -2.45 4.70
CA GLU A 90 -11.74 -2.62 5.92
C GLU A 90 -10.26 -2.32 5.73
N GLU A 91 -9.67 -2.79 4.63
CA GLU A 91 -8.26 -2.55 4.31
C GLU A 91 -8.01 -1.10 3.89
N TYR A 92 -8.97 -0.48 3.22
CA TYR A 92 -8.91 0.95 2.94
C TYR A 92 -8.86 1.76 4.24
N GLU A 93 -9.74 1.44 5.18
CA GLU A 93 -9.82 2.12 6.48
C GLU A 93 -8.56 1.92 7.31
N ASP A 94 -7.91 0.75 7.21
CA ASP A 94 -6.64 0.48 7.89
C ASP A 94 -5.57 1.48 7.48
N LEU A 95 -5.48 1.82 6.20
CA LEU A 95 -4.52 2.82 5.75
C LEU A 95 -4.89 4.21 6.24
N VAL A 96 -6.17 4.56 6.24
CA VAL A 96 -6.64 5.84 6.80
C VAL A 96 -6.23 5.95 8.27
N ILE A 97 -6.40 4.88 9.04
CA ILE A 97 -5.99 4.83 10.45
C ILE A 97 -4.48 5.03 10.58
N ALA A 98 -3.68 4.38 9.72
CA ALA A 98 -2.23 4.51 9.76
C ALA A 98 -1.78 5.96 9.57
N THR A 99 -2.48 6.74 8.76
CA THR A 99 -2.14 8.15 8.55
C THR A 99 -2.24 8.98 9.82
N LYS A 100 -3.02 8.53 10.80
CA LYS A 100 -3.21 9.25 12.07
C LYS A 100 -1.99 9.21 12.98
N ALA A 101 -1.00 8.36 12.67
CA ALA A 101 0.28 8.36 13.36
C ALA A 101 1.14 9.59 12.97
N PHE A 102 0.71 10.37 12.00
CA PHE A 102 1.45 11.49 11.44
C PHE A 102 0.76 12.82 11.74
N PRO A 103 1.52 13.93 11.84
CA PRO A 103 0.94 15.24 12.17
C PRO A 103 -0.16 15.66 11.19
N GLU A 104 -1.22 16.28 11.71
CA GLU A 104 -2.32 16.79 10.88
C GLU A 104 -1.89 17.83 9.87
N ALA A 105 -0.85 18.59 10.18
CA ALA A 105 -0.34 19.64 9.29
C ALA A 105 0.24 19.10 7.99
N ILE A 106 0.62 17.81 7.96
CA ILE A 106 1.14 17.16 6.76
C ILE A 106 -0.03 16.85 5.84
N ARG A 107 0.05 17.32 4.59
CA ARG A 107 -0.93 16.96 3.57
C ARG A 107 -0.74 15.50 3.16
N LYS A 108 -1.80 14.70 3.28
CA LYS A 108 -1.73 13.25 3.10
C LYS A 108 -2.41 12.84 1.79
N HIS A 109 -1.71 12.01 1.03
CA HIS A 109 -2.21 11.44 -0.22
C HIS A 109 -2.24 9.93 -0.08
N LEU A 110 -3.37 9.32 -0.45
CA LEU A 110 -3.54 7.87 -0.35
C LEU A 110 -3.46 7.24 -1.74
N ILE A 111 -2.67 6.20 -1.85
CA ILE A 111 -2.56 5.36 -3.05
C ILE A 111 -2.74 3.91 -2.65
N PHE A 112 -3.52 3.18 -3.44
CA PHE A 112 -3.69 1.74 -3.25
C PHE A 112 -3.28 1.04 -4.52
N ILE A 113 -2.63 -0.11 -4.37
CA ILE A 113 -2.24 -0.97 -5.49
C ILE A 113 -2.73 -2.38 -5.15
N SER A 114 -3.71 -2.88 -5.88
CA SER A 114 -4.31 -4.19 -5.62
C SER A 114 -4.27 -5.05 -6.86
N LYS A 115 -3.80 -6.30 -6.68
CA LYS A 115 -3.77 -7.30 -7.76
C LYS A 115 -5.15 -7.55 -8.35
N SER A 116 -6.16 -7.65 -7.51
CA SER A 116 -7.50 -8.13 -7.90
C SER A 116 -8.57 -7.04 -7.86
N GLY A 117 -8.16 -5.77 -7.90
CA GLY A 117 -9.09 -4.66 -7.93
C GLY A 117 -9.65 -4.31 -6.57
N TYR A 118 -10.82 -3.70 -6.54
CA TYR A 118 -11.39 -3.06 -5.35
C TYR A 118 -12.88 -3.30 -5.24
N ALA A 119 -13.36 -3.49 -4.01
CA ALA A 119 -14.78 -3.52 -3.73
C ALA A 119 -15.42 -2.18 -4.17
N GLU A 120 -16.70 -2.23 -4.53
CA GLU A 120 -17.41 -1.03 -4.99
C GLU A 120 -17.38 0.09 -3.96
N ALA A 121 -17.52 -0.24 -2.68
CA ALA A 121 -17.47 0.75 -1.60
C ALA A 121 -16.12 1.48 -1.55
N VAL A 122 -15.03 0.77 -1.82
CA VAL A 122 -13.69 1.37 -1.88
C VAL A 122 -13.58 2.33 -3.05
N GLN A 123 -14.11 1.94 -4.22
CA GLN A 123 -14.08 2.80 -5.39
C GLN A 123 -14.82 4.11 -5.15
N ARG A 124 -15.98 4.05 -4.50
CA ARG A 124 -16.76 5.25 -4.16
C ARG A 124 -16.01 6.12 -3.15
N ARG A 125 -15.50 5.52 -2.08
CA ARG A 125 -14.77 6.22 -1.04
C ARG A 125 -13.53 6.93 -1.59
N ALA A 126 -12.77 6.24 -2.44
CA ALA A 126 -11.59 6.80 -3.07
C ALA A 126 -11.93 7.99 -3.97
N ALA A 127 -13.00 7.90 -4.74
CA ALA A 127 -13.45 8.99 -5.59
C ALA A 127 -13.83 10.23 -4.76
N GLU A 128 -14.48 10.03 -3.62
CA GLU A 128 -14.86 11.12 -2.72
C GLU A 128 -13.66 11.78 -2.04
N GLU A 129 -12.66 10.98 -1.68
CA GLU A 129 -11.50 11.47 -0.92
C GLU A 129 -10.28 11.81 -1.79
N GLY A 130 -10.35 11.55 -3.09
CA GLY A 130 -9.24 11.79 -3.98
C GLY A 130 -8.11 10.79 -3.86
N ALA A 131 -8.37 9.60 -3.30
CA ALA A 131 -7.40 8.51 -3.27
C ALA A 131 -7.24 7.90 -4.66
N VAL A 132 -6.04 7.42 -4.96
CA VAL A 132 -5.72 6.83 -6.27
C VAL A 132 -5.70 5.31 -6.14
N LEU A 133 -6.40 4.64 -7.05
CA LEU A 133 -6.48 3.18 -7.07
C LEU A 133 -5.81 2.65 -8.33
N TYR A 134 -4.74 1.86 -8.15
CA TYR A 134 -4.07 1.17 -9.25
C TYR A 134 -4.33 -0.33 -9.16
N THR A 135 -4.30 -0.98 -10.31
CA THR A 135 -4.42 -2.43 -10.41
C THR A 135 -3.13 -3.01 -10.99
N ILE A 136 -3.05 -4.35 -11.05
CA ILE A 136 -1.87 -5.01 -11.61
C ILE A 136 -1.65 -4.62 -13.08
N ASP A 137 -2.72 -4.32 -13.81
CA ASP A 137 -2.59 -3.89 -15.21
C ASP A 137 -1.85 -2.56 -15.32
N ASP A 138 -2.06 -1.65 -14.38
CA ASP A 138 -1.36 -0.36 -14.35
C ASP A 138 0.14 -0.53 -14.15
N LEU A 139 0.56 -1.54 -13.38
CA LEU A 139 1.97 -1.80 -13.09
C LEU A 139 2.76 -2.17 -14.34
N PHE A 140 2.13 -2.81 -15.30
CA PHE A 140 2.75 -3.31 -16.52
C PHE A 140 2.39 -2.53 -17.76
N ARG A 141 1.68 -1.42 -17.60
CA ARG A 141 1.35 -0.53 -18.70
C ARG A 141 2.56 0.33 -19.06
N ILE A 142 2.91 0.33 -20.32
CA ILE A 142 4.05 1.09 -20.83
C ILE A 142 3.59 2.51 -21.24
#